data_4fd7e6ec7ce3b735a43baf54fac066ca
#
_entry.id   4fd7e6ec7ce3b735a43baf54fac066ca
#
_cell.length_a   1.000
_cell.length_b   1.000
_cell.length_c   1.000
_cell.angle_alpha   90.00
_cell.angle_beta   90.00
_cell.angle_gamma   90.00
#
_symmetry.space_group_name_H-M   'P 1'
#
loop_
_entity.id
_entity.type
_entity.pdbx_description
1 polymer ?
#
loop_
_entity_poly.entity_id
_entity_poly.type
_entity_poly.pdbx_seq_one_letter_code
_entity_poly.pdbx_strand_id
1 'polypeptide(L)'
;MPEGPEIRLAADRVARVLVDRSIEQVEFGLPRLKRFEKRLTGCRVTAIDTRGKAMLTRFDNGLTLYSHNQLYGKWFTTRRSRLPKTGRQLRVGLHTATHSALLYSASEIEVLSERDIARHPFLNRIGPDILDPGLRTDEIVERLGSSTFRNRALGGLYLDQAFLAGIGNYLRSEILWAAGVNPATKPAQLADIQLRIIAKETLKISRRSYRTRGVTAPPKQAKQRKMLGKSYEQYLSLIHI
;
A
#
# COMPACT_ATOMS: atom_id res chain seq x y z
N MET A 1 -9.98 -3.44 -3.19
CA MET A 1 -8.60 -3.21 -3.67
C MET A 1 -7.74 -2.94 -2.45
N PRO A 2 -6.57 -3.59 -2.29
CA PRO A 2 -5.69 -3.30 -1.17
C PRO A 2 -5.19 -1.85 -1.25
N GLU A 3 -5.13 -1.19 -0.10
CA GLU A 3 -4.64 0.17 0.05
C GLU A 3 -3.28 0.19 0.76
N GLY A 4 -2.71 1.34 1.06
CA GLY A 4 -1.39 1.47 1.67
C GLY A 4 -1.15 0.54 2.86
N PRO A 5 -2.05 0.48 3.86
CA PRO A 5 -1.90 -0.42 5.01
C PRO A 5 -1.77 -1.89 4.63
N GLU A 6 -2.58 -2.40 3.70
CA GLU A 6 -2.53 -3.80 3.28
C GLU A 6 -1.26 -4.11 2.48
N ILE A 7 -0.80 -3.15 1.65
CA ILE A 7 0.46 -3.30 0.91
C ILE A 7 1.64 -3.33 1.89
N ARG A 8 1.67 -2.44 2.88
CA ARG A 8 2.72 -2.43 3.90
C ARG A 8 2.73 -3.73 4.71
N LEU A 9 1.57 -4.23 5.13
CA LEU A 9 1.45 -5.53 5.80
C LEU A 9 1.92 -6.70 4.92
N ALA A 10 1.69 -6.64 3.61
CA ALA A 10 2.22 -7.62 2.68
C ALA A 10 3.76 -7.50 2.56
N ALA A 11 4.28 -6.27 2.44
CA ALA A 11 5.72 -6.01 2.41
C ALA A 11 6.43 -6.52 3.66
N ASP A 12 5.88 -6.29 4.84
CA ASP A 12 6.45 -6.77 6.11
C ASP A 12 6.49 -8.32 6.17
N ARG A 13 5.47 -9.00 5.61
CA ARG A 13 5.50 -10.48 5.53
C ARG A 13 6.56 -10.97 4.55
N VAL A 14 6.66 -10.33 3.39
CA VAL A 14 7.66 -10.68 2.36
C VAL A 14 9.07 -10.38 2.88
N ALA A 15 9.27 -9.24 3.56
CA ALA A 15 10.55 -8.87 4.16
C ALA A 15 11.08 -9.91 5.14
N ARG A 16 10.22 -10.45 6.01
CA ARG A 16 10.61 -11.49 6.99
C ARG A 16 11.19 -12.75 6.35
N VAL A 17 10.84 -13.07 5.12
CA VAL A 17 11.30 -14.28 4.45
C VAL A 17 12.37 -14.04 3.39
N LEU A 18 12.56 -12.79 2.93
CA LEU A 18 13.50 -12.48 1.85
C LEU A 18 14.68 -11.59 2.27
N VAL A 19 14.48 -10.60 3.17
CA VAL A 19 15.54 -9.64 3.51
C VAL A 19 16.74 -10.34 4.12
N ASP A 20 17.93 -9.92 3.70
CA ASP A 20 19.25 -10.48 4.04
C ASP A 20 19.44 -11.93 3.58
N ARG A 21 18.64 -12.41 2.62
CA ARG A 21 18.76 -13.77 2.08
C ARG A 21 19.01 -13.73 0.57
N SER A 22 19.84 -14.68 0.12
CA SER A 22 20.06 -14.92 -1.31
C SER A 22 18.84 -15.58 -1.93
N ILE A 23 18.50 -15.16 -3.13
CA ILE A 23 17.43 -15.74 -3.95
C ILE A 23 18.03 -16.86 -4.79
N GLU A 24 17.72 -18.11 -4.48
CA GLU A 24 18.22 -19.26 -5.21
C GLU A 24 17.54 -19.49 -6.54
N GLN A 25 16.28 -19.07 -6.65
CA GLN A 25 15.48 -19.23 -7.87
C GLN A 25 14.50 -18.06 -7.99
N VAL A 26 14.40 -17.52 -9.21
CA VAL A 26 13.44 -16.49 -9.61
C VAL A 26 12.56 -17.04 -10.72
N GLU A 27 11.26 -16.83 -10.60
CA GLU A 27 10.27 -17.21 -11.61
C GLU A 27 9.42 -16.00 -11.98
N PHE A 28 9.33 -15.70 -13.28
CA PHE A 28 8.42 -14.69 -13.79
C PHE A 28 7.37 -15.31 -14.72
N GLY A 29 6.09 -15.16 -14.35
CA GLY A 29 4.98 -15.56 -15.20
C GLY A 29 4.69 -14.61 -16.36
N LEU A 30 5.38 -13.47 -16.45
CA LEU A 30 5.25 -12.49 -17.53
C LEU A 30 6.45 -12.62 -18.49
N PRO A 31 6.24 -12.94 -19.79
CA PRO A 31 7.33 -13.18 -20.75
C PRO A 31 8.37 -12.06 -20.80
N ARG A 32 7.93 -10.78 -20.73
CA ARG A 32 8.83 -9.61 -20.75
C ARG A 32 9.82 -9.54 -19.58
N LEU A 33 9.54 -10.23 -18.48
CA LEU A 33 10.37 -10.23 -17.26
C LEU A 33 11.32 -11.44 -17.18
N LYS A 34 11.12 -12.50 -17.97
CA LYS A 34 11.94 -13.72 -17.92
C LYS A 34 13.43 -13.45 -18.09
N ARG A 35 13.80 -12.45 -18.89
CA ARG A 35 15.21 -12.03 -19.08
C ARG A 35 15.92 -11.62 -17.78
N PHE A 36 15.17 -11.29 -16.73
CA PHE A 36 15.72 -10.89 -15.44
C PHE A 36 15.88 -12.04 -14.44
N GLU A 37 15.33 -13.24 -14.73
CA GLU A 37 15.42 -14.39 -13.82
C GLU A 37 16.87 -14.71 -13.47
N LYS A 38 17.73 -14.87 -14.47
CA LYS A 38 19.17 -15.13 -14.28
C LYS A 38 19.89 -13.97 -13.57
N ARG A 39 19.46 -12.73 -13.80
CA ARG A 39 20.10 -11.54 -13.21
C ARG A 39 19.78 -11.35 -11.74
N LEU A 40 18.66 -11.88 -11.27
CA LEU A 40 18.22 -11.79 -9.88
C LEU A 40 18.49 -13.06 -9.09
N THR A 41 18.72 -14.19 -9.75
CA THR A 41 19.14 -15.44 -9.12
C THR A 41 20.56 -15.27 -8.55
N GLY A 42 20.77 -15.68 -7.32
CA GLY A 42 22.01 -15.51 -6.57
C GLY A 42 22.11 -14.16 -5.83
N CYS A 43 21.30 -13.15 -6.19
CA CYS A 43 21.31 -11.87 -5.51
C CYS A 43 20.63 -11.93 -4.14
N ARG A 44 21.06 -11.05 -3.23
CA ARG A 44 20.46 -10.88 -1.91
C ARG A 44 19.44 -9.75 -1.94
N VAL A 45 18.31 -9.95 -1.28
CA VAL A 45 17.35 -8.87 -1.02
C VAL A 45 17.87 -8.01 0.13
N THR A 46 18.10 -6.74 -0.15
CA THR A 46 18.63 -5.77 0.83
C THR A 46 17.54 -5.04 1.61
N ALA A 47 16.40 -4.76 0.95
CA ALA A 47 15.27 -4.10 1.59
C ALA A 47 13.96 -4.39 0.84
N ILE A 48 12.84 -4.23 1.55
CA ILE A 48 11.50 -4.20 0.95
C ILE A 48 10.79 -2.97 1.48
N ASP A 49 10.56 -2.01 0.58
CA ASP A 49 9.91 -0.74 0.87
C ASP A 49 8.52 -0.67 0.24
N THR A 50 7.71 0.26 0.74
CA THR A 50 6.45 0.63 0.09
C THR A 50 6.43 2.10 -0.27
N ARG A 51 5.79 2.42 -1.39
CA ARG A 51 5.52 3.79 -1.82
C ARG A 51 4.06 3.85 -2.25
N GLY A 52 3.19 4.33 -1.34
CA GLY A 52 1.74 4.28 -1.51
C GLY A 52 1.23 2.84 -1.62
N LYS A 53 0.78 2.45 -2.81
CA LYS A 53 0.24 1.11 -3.09
C LYS A 53 1.21 0.22 -3.87
N ALA A 54 2.43 0.67 -4.07
CA ALA A 54 3.51 -0.10 -4.71
C ALA A 54 4.44 -0.72 -3.66
N MET A 55 4.98 -1.89 -3.99
CA MET A 55 6.04 -2.57 -3.23
C MET A 55 7.32 -2.59 -4.06
N LEU A 56 8.43 -2.25 -3.43
CA LEU A 56 9.77 -2.20 -4.00
C LEU A 56 10.65 -3.21 -3.28
N THR A 57 11.04 -4.29 -3.97
CA THR A 57 12.01 -5.27 -3.46
C THR A 57 13.38 -4.96 -4.03
N ARG A 58 14.30 -4.52 -3.19
CA ARG A 58 15.66 -4.08 -3.57
C ARG A 58 16.65 -5.23 -3.49
N PHE A 59 17.51 -5.33 -4.49
CA PHE A 59 18.57 -6.34 -4.55
C PHE A 59 19.95 -5.68 -4.47
N ASP A 60 20.94 -6.44 -3.99
CA ASP A 60 22.32 -6.00 -3.84
C ASP A 60 23.06 -5.71 -5.16
N ASN A 61 22.50 -6.11 -6.30
CA ASN A 61 23.00 -5.79 -7.63
C ASN A 61 22.45 -4.47 -8.22
N GLY A 62 21.80 -3.63 -7.40
CA GLY A 62 21.24 -2.34 -7.80
C GLY A 62 19.90 -2.41 -8.57
N LEU A 63 19.34 -3.61 -8.75
CA LEU A 63 18.02 -3.77 -9.35
C LEU A 63 16.93 -3.74 -8.26
N THR A 64 15.76 -3.28 -8.66
CA THR A 64 14.56 -3.26 -7.81
C THR A 64 13.39 -3.87 -8.55
N LEU A 65 12.74 -4.85 -7.94
CA LEU A 65 11.47 -5.36 -8.42
C LEU A 65 10.35 -4.44 -7.89
N TYR A 66 9.75 -3.70 -8.79
CA TYR A 66 8.53 -2.93 -8.57
C TYR A 66 7.33 -3.83 -8.78
N SER A 67 6.35 -3.77 -7.88
CA SER A 67 5.06 -4.43 -8.06
C SER A 67 3.92 -3.60 -7.50
N HIS A 68 2.84 -3.51 -8.27
CA HIS A 68 1.59 -2.91 -7.83
C HIS A 68 0.48 -3.96 -7.91
N ASN A 69 -0.16 -4.23 -6.76
CA ASN A 69 -1.15 -5.32 -6.68
C ASN A 69 -2.42 -5.07 -7.49
N GLN A 70 -2.72 -3.81 -7.79
CA GLN A 70 -3.98 -3.42 -8.43
C GLN A 70 -5.19 -4.01 -7.69
N LEU A 71 -6.15 -4.59 -8.41
CA LEU A 71 -7.36 -5.16 -7.82
C LEU A 71 -7.17 -6.62 -7.35
N TYR A 72 -6.39 -7.40 -8.09
CA TYR A 72 -6.36 -8.86 -7.94
C TYR A 72 -5.03 -9.41 -7.42
N GLY A 73 -3.96 -8.60 -7.45
CA GLY A 73 -2.65 -9.03 -7.02
C GLY A 73 -2.60 -9.40 -5.55
N LYS A 74 -1.94 -10.52 -5.24
CA LYS A 74 -1.79 -10.99 -3.87
C LYS A 74 -0.44 -11.64 -3.66
N TRP A 75 0.30 -11.15 -2.66
CA TRP A 75 1.52 -11.78 -2.17
C TRP A 75 1.21 -12.89 -1.15
N PHE A 76 1.87 -14.02 -1.33
CA PHE A 76 1.90 -15.14 -0.39
C PHE A 76 3.35 -15.37 0.06
N THR A 77 3.52 -15.77 1.31
CA THR A 77 4.79 -16.27 1.85
C THR A 77 4.59 -17.68 2.35
N THR A 78 5.43 -18.62 1.93
CA THR A 78 5.29 -20.04 2.25
C THR A 78 6.67 -20.64 2.53
N ARG A 79 6.73 -21.84 3.13
CA ARG A 79 7.93 -22.68 3.06
C ARG A 79 8.18 -23.07 1.60
N ARG A 80 9.44 -23.19 1.19
CA ARG A 80 9.81 -23.46 -0.22
C ARG A 80 9.10 -24.68 -0.83
N SER A 81 8.90 -25.73 -0.04
CA SER A 81 8.25 -26.97 -0.45
C SER A 81 6.73 -26.89 -0.57
N ARG A 82 6.11 -25.75 -0.19
CA ARG A 82 4.65 -25.61 -0.14
C ARG A 82 4.19 -24.49 -1.05
N LEU A 83 3.38 -24.82 -2.05
CA LEU A 83 2.70 -23.81 -2.87
C LEU A 83 1.32 -23.50 -2.29
N PRO A 84 0.85 -22.24 -2.40
CA PRO A 84 -0.51 -21.88 -2.00
C PRO A 84 -1.53 -22.62 -2.88
N LYS A 85 -2.57 -23.14 -2.26
CA LYS A 85 -3.73 -23.69 -3.00
C LYS A 85 -4.54 -22.51 -3.54
N THR A 86 -4.39 -22.19 -4.83
CA THR A 86 -5.09 -21.09 -5.48
C THR A 86 -5.22 -21.32 -6.98
N GLY A 87 -6.36 -20.91 -7.57
CA GLY A 87 -6.55 -20.88 -9.03
C GLY A 87 -5.95 -19.66 -9.72
N ARG A 88 -5.19 -18.80 -8.99
CA ARG A 88 -4.57 -17.59 -9.52
C ARG A 88 -3.31 -17.92 -10.32
N GLN A 89 -2.98 -17.08 -11.29
CA GLN A 89 -1.74 -17.22 -12.06
C GLN A 89 -0.56 -16.62 -11.29
N LEU A 90 0.53 -17.39 -11.17
CA LEU A 90 1.80 -16.91 -10.64
C LEU A 90 2.38 -15.86 -11.59
N ARG A 91 2.82 -14.75 -11.03
CA ARG A 91 3.47 -13.65 -11.75
C ARG A 91 4.92 -13.45 -11.33
N VAL A 92 5.22 -13.62 -10.06
CA VAL A 92 6.57 -13.55 -9.50
C VAL A 92 6.73 -14.64 -8.46
N GLY A 93 7.79 -15.42 -8.55
CA GLY A 93 8.30 -16.32 -7.53
C GLY A 93 9.73 -15.91 -7.15
N LEU A 94 9.94 -15.62 -5.87
CA LEU A 94 11.26 -15.37 -5.29
C LEU A 94 11.49 -16.44 -4.22
N HIS A 95 12.46 -17.32 -4.45
CA HIS A 95 12.69 -18.49 -3.62
C HIS A 95 14.07 -18.40 -2.95
N THR A 96 14.09 -18.46 -1.64
CA THR A 96 15.29 -18.67 -0.83
C THR A 96 15.49 -20.15 -0.55
N ALA A 97 16.53 -20.55 0.17
CA ALA A 97 16.76 -21.94 0.58
C ALA A 97 15.54 -22.54 1.35
N THR A 98 14.82 -21.73 2.12
CA THR A 98 13.80 -22.21 3.04
C THR A 98 12.38 -21.72 2.78
N HIS A 99 12.23 -20.56 2.14
CA HIS A 99 10.95 -19.89 1.94
C HIS A 99 10.77 -19.39 0.51
N SER A 100 9.51 -19.14 0.18
CA SER A 100 9.12 -18.53 -1.08
C SER A 100 8.20 -17.34 -0.83
N ALA A 101 8.43 -16.24 -1.56
CA ALA A 101 7.49 -15.14 -1.70
C ALA A 101 6.92 -15.16 -3.13
N LEU A 102 5.60 -15.24 -3.24
CA LEU A 102 4.90 -15.53 -4.48
C LEU A 102 3.84 -14.46 -4.73
N LEU A 103 3.92 -13.76 -5.85
CA LEU A 103 2.93 -12.78 -6.30
C LEU A 103 2.04 -13.39 -7.37
N TYR A 104 0.75 -13.40 -7.12
CA TYR A 104 -0.26 -13.90 -8.05
C TYR A 104 -1.13 -12.77 -8.60
N SER A 105 -1.59 -12.90 -9.84
CA SER A 105 -2.63 -12.08 -10.50
C SER A 105 -2.35 -10.58 -10.55
N ALA A 106 -1.11 -10.14 -10.37
CA ALA A 106 -0.69 -8.76 -10.64
C ALA A 106 -0.20 -8.64 -12.08
N SER A 107 -0.43 -7.50 -12.72
CA SER A 107 0.01 -7.23 -14.10
C SER A 107 1.02 -6.08 -14.18
N GLU A 108 1.02 -5.18 -13.22
CA GLU A 108 1.93 -4.05 -13.13
C GLU A 108 3.15 -4.44 -12.29
N ILE A 109 4.13 -5.01 -12.99
CA ILE A 109 5.36 -5.52 -12.41
C ILE A 109 6.51 -5.14 -13.33
N GLU A 110 7.57 -4.57 -12.76
CA GLU A 110 8.76 -4.13 -13.49
C GLU A 110 10.02 -4.48 -12.71
N VAL A 111 11.14 -4.65 -13.44
CA VAL A 111 12.49 -4.72 -12.84
C VAL A 111 13.21 -3.46 -13.27
N LEU A 112 13.53 -2.62 -12.31
CA LEU A 112 13.99 -1.25 -12.50
C LEU A 112 15.43 -1.12 -11.99
N SER A 113 16.27 -0.36 -12.71
CA SER A 113 17.50 0.19 -12.18
C SER A 113 17.22 1.44 -11.34
N GLU A 114 18.21 1.96 -10.61
CA GLU A 114 18.08 3.23 -9.89
C GLU A 114 17.71 4.39 -10.82
N ARG A 115 18.27 4.40 -12.04
CA ARG A 115 17.94 5.38 -13.06
C ARG A 115 16.47 5.28 -13.50
N ASP A 116 15.95 4.07 -13.64
CA ASP A 116 14.55 3.84 -14.02
C ASP A 116 13.61 4.25 -12.89
N ILE A 117 13.96 3.98 -11.63
CA ILE A 117 13.21 4.44 -10.44
C ILE A 117 13.12 5.97 -10.43
N ALA A 118 14.25 6.66 -10.67
CA ALA A 118 14.31 8.12 -10.70
C ALA A 118 13.46 8.76 -11.82
N ARG A 119 13.05 7.97 -12.82
CA ARG A 119 12.22 8.41 -13.96
C ARG A 119 10.86 7.74 -14.02
N HIS A 120 10.55 6.89 -13.05
CA HIS A 120 9.32 6.11 -13.06
C HIS A 120 8.10 7.00 -12.92
N PRO A 121 7.14 7.01 -13.87
CA PRO A 121 6.03 7.98 -13.93
C PRO A 121 5.17 8.00 -12.66
N PHE A 122 4.93 6.83 -12.07
CA PHE A 122 4.17 6.72 -10.83
C PHE A 122 4.99 7.20 -9.63
N LEU A 123 6.22 6.67 -9.43
CA LEU A 123 7.04 6.95 -8.25
C LEU A 123 7.44 8.42 -8.13
N ASN A 124 7.60 9.12 -9.26
CA ASN A 124 7.96 10.54 -9.28
C ASN A 124 6.78 11.48 -9.03
N ARG A 125 5.56 11.00 -9.23
CA ARG A 125 4.36 11.83 -9.14
C ARG A 125 3.60 11.66 -7.83
N ILE A 126 3.87 10.60 -7.07
CA ILE A 126 3.16 10.35 -5.82
C ILE A 126 3.57 11.36 -4.74
N GLY A 127 2.59 11.76 -3.95
CA GLY A 127 2.78 12.59 -2.76
C GLY A 127 3.35 11.80 -1.57
N PRO A 128 3.41 12.41 -0.40
CA PRO A 128 3.83 11.75 0.83
C PRO A 128 3.03 10.48 1.11
N ASP A 129 3.72 9.43 1.55
CA ASP A 129 3.08 8.17 1.95
C ASP A 129 2.39 8.33 3.31
N ILE A 130 1.11 7.97 3.41
CA ILE A 130 0.32 8.08 4.65
C ILE A 130 0.85 7.24 5.81
N LEU A 131 1.71 6.28 5.54
CA LEU A 131 2.37 5.44 6.55
C LEU A 131 3.81 5.85 6.83
N ASP A 132 4.32 6.88 6.16
CA ASP A 132 5.63 7.45 6.49
C ASP A 132 5.61 7.94 7.94
N PRO A 133 6.53 7.45 8.81
CA PRO A 133 6.62 7.91 10.19
C PRO A 133 6.89 9.42 10.30
N GLY A 134 7.61 9.99 9.33
CA GLY A 134 7.95 11.41 9.26
C GLY A 134 6.79 12.30 8.85
N LEU A 135 5.75 11.78 8.20
CA LEU A 135 4.61 12.60 7.75
C LEU A 135 3.83 13.18 8.95
N ARG A 136 3.70 14.51 8.97
CA ARG A 136 3.09 15.28 10.06
C ARG A 136 1.76 15.89 9.63
N THR A 137 0.94 16.18 10.63
CA THR A 137 -0.37 16.84 10.44
C THR A 137 -0.24 18.17 9.69
N ASP A 138 0.76 18.99 10.06
CA ASP A 138 0.94 20.31 9.47
C ASP A 138 1.27 20.24 7.97
N GLU A 139 2.05 19.25 7.54
CA GLU A 139 2.34 19.01 6.12
C GLU A 139 1.06 18.66 5.33
N ILE A 140 0.16 17.87 5.92
CA ILE A 140 -1.12 17.55 5.27
C ILE A 140 -2.00 18.81 5.19
N VAL A 141 -2.02 19.64 6.23
CA VAL A 141 -2.76 20.91 6.24
C VAL A 141 -2.22 21.85 5.16
N GLU A 142 -0.89 22.00 5.07
CA GLU A 142 -0.24 22.81 4.03
C GLU A 142 -0.63 22.34 2.63
N ARG A 143 -0.61 21.02 2.40
CA ARG A 143 -1.02 20.45 1.12
C ARG A 143 -2.50 20.70 0.81
N LEU A 144 -3.40 20.57 1.79
CA LEU A 144 -4.82 20.89 1.64
C LEU A 144 -5.03 22.37 1.25
N GLY A 145 -4.24 23.27 1.83
CA GLY A 145 -4.29 24.71 1.56
C GLY A 145 -3.59 25.15 0.26
N SER A 146 -2.79 24.29 -0.35
CA SER A 146 -1.99 24.65 -1.53
C SER A 146 -2.86 24.97 -2.76
N SER A 147 -2.36 25.81 -3.66
CA SER A 147 -3.04 26.20 -4.91
C SER A 147 -3.41 24.98 -5.78
N THR A 148 -2.61 23.92 -5.74
CA THR A 148 -2.80 22.69 -6.49
C THR A 148 -4.02 21.89 -6.02
N PHE A 149 -4.33 21.90 -4.72
CA PHE A 149 -5.29 21.00 -4.12
C PHE A 149 -6.52 21.66 -3.50
N ARG A 150 -6.40 22.92 -3.04
CA ARG A 150 -7.43 23.62 -2.27
C ARG A 150 -8.82 23.72 -2.94
N ASN A 151 -8.86 23.73 -4.26
CA ASN A 151 -10.10 23.90 -5.04
C ASN A 151 -10.71 22.58 -5.55
N ARG A 152 -10.17 21.44 -5.13
CA ARG A 152 -10.66 20.12 -5.52
C ARG A 152 -11.57 19.53 -4.42
N ALA A 153 -12.66 18.86 -4.82
CA ALA A 153 -13.51 18.17 -3.87
C ALA A 153 -12.74 17.07 -3.12
N LEU A 154 -12.88 17.01 -1.79
CA LEU A 154 -12.15 16.09 -0.92
C LEU A 154 -12.31 14.62 -1.31
N GLY A 155 -13.51 14.23 -1.78
CA GLY A 155 -13.76 12.86 -2.22
C GLY A 155 -12.86 12.40 -3.36
N GLY A 156 -12.62 13.25 -4.37
CA GLY A 156 -11.70 12.99 -5.46
C GLY A 156 -10.24 13.23 -5.08
N LEU A 157 -9.99 14.28 -4.28
CA LEU A 157 -8.65 14.65 -3.83
C LEU A 157 -7.98 13.51 -3.04
N TYR A 158 -8.71 12.86 -2.14
CA TYR A 158 -8.20 11.77 -1.31
C TYR A 158 -7.94 10.46 -2.09
N LEU A 159 -8.40 10.36 -3.32
CA LEU A 159 -8.04 9.24 -4.21
C LEU A 159 -6.80 9.53 -5.06
N ASP A 160 -6.41 10.80 -5.17
CA ASP A 160 -5.25 11.21 -5.93
C ASP A 160 -3.95 10.85 -5.18
N GLN A 161 -3.20 9.91 -5.74
CA GLN A 161 -1.94 9.49 -5.15
C GLN A 161 -0.87 10.60 -5.17
N ALA A 162 -1.03 11.65 -5.99
CA ALA A 162 -0.18 12.83 -5.96
C ALA A 162 -0.47 13.74 -4.75
N PHE A 163 -1.67 13.67 -4.19
CA PHE A 163 -1.99 14.39 -2.96
C PHE A 163 -1.42 13.65 -1.73
N LEU A 164 -1.86 12.42 -1.49
CA LEU A 164 -1.37 11.54 -0.43
C LEU A 164 -1.33 10.10 -0.95
N ALA A 165 -0.15 9.51 -0.96
CA ALA A 165 0.02 8.15 -1.45
C ALA A 165 -0.48 7.10 -0.45
N GLY A 166 -1.15 6.07 -0.96
CA GLY A 166 -1.63 4.94 -0.18
C GLY A 166 -3.13 4.95 0.13
N ILE A 167 -3.82 6.08 0.01
CA ILE A 167 -5.26 6.17 0.26
C ILE A 167 -6.04 5.60 -0.92
N GLY A 168 -7.09 4.86 -0.62
CA GLY A 168 -8.08 4.39 -1.58
C GLY A 168 -9.50 4.63 -1.06
N ASN A 169 -10.45 3.86 -1.58
CA ASN A 169 -11.87 4.11 -1.32
C ASN A 169 -12.25 3.99 0.15
N TYR A 170 -11.77 2.93 0.85
CA TYR A 170 -12.20 2.73 2.22
C TYR A 170 -11.54 3.75 3.17
N LEU A 171 -10.22 3.99 3.04
CA LEU A 171 -9.56 5.00 3.88
C LEU A 171 -10.13 6.39 3.68
N ARG A 172 -10.36 6.81 2.42
CA ARG A 172 -11.04 8.08 2.12
C ARG A 172 -12.37 8.18 2.86
N SER A 173 -13.22 7.16 2.73
CA SER A 173 -14.56 7.16 3.33
C SER A 173 -14.50 7.23 4.85
N GLU A 174 -13.64 6.42 5.47
CA GLU A 174 -13.42 6.38 6.92
C GLU A 174 -12.89 7.73 7.46
N ILE A 175 -11.91 8.31 6.76
CA ILE A 175 -11.27 9.56 7.16
C ILE A 175 -12.26 10.73 7.10
N LEU A 176 -12.96 10.90 5.97
CA LEU A 176 -13.89 11.99 5.79
C LEU A 176 -15.10 11.87 6.72
N TRP A 177 -15.59 10.64 6.92
CA TRP A 177 -16.65 10.37 7.90
C TRP A 177 -16.21 10.71 9.33
N ALA A 178 -15.04 10.28 9.76
CA ALA A 178 -14.51 10.55 11.09
C ALA A 178 -14.23 12.04 11.33
N ALA A 179 -13.88 12.76 10.28
CA ALA A 179 -13.69 14.21 10.31
C ALA A 179 -15.00 15.00 10.23
N GLY A 180 -16.16 14.34 10.00
CA GLY A 180 -17.45 14.99 9.87
C GLY A 180 -17.57 15.91 8.64
N VAL A 181 -16.88 15.57 7.53
CA VAL A 181 -16.80 16.45 6.36
C VAL A 181 -17.44 15.78 5.14
N ASN A 182 -18.27 16.54 4.42
CA ASN A 182 -18.87 16.09 3.18
C ASN A 182 -17.80 15.92 2.09
N PRO A 183 -17.72 14.77 1.39
CA PRO A 183 -16.77 14.54 0.32
C PRO A 183 -16.82 15.53 -0.86
N ALA A 184 -17.95 16.20 -1.09
CA ALA A 184 -18.08 17.24 -2.11
C ALA A 184 -17.45 18.57 -1.71
N THR A 185 -17.17 18.79 -0.42
CA THR A 185 -16.56 20.03 0.08
C THR A 185 -15.11 20.17 -0.42
N LYS A 186 -14.72 21.39 -0.73
CA LYS A 186 -13.34 21.74 -1.12
C LYS A 186 -12.57 22.23 0.10
N PRO A 187 -11.24 21.97 0.22
CA PRO A 187 -10.43 22.52 1.30
C PRO A 187 -10.56 24.03 1.47
N ALA A 188 -10.65 24.79 0.37
CA ALA A 188 -10.80 26.25 0.40
C ALA A 188 -12.11 26.74 1.07
N GLN A 189 -13.06 25.87 1.29
CA GLN A 189 -14.35 26.17 1.94
C GLN A 189 -14.35 25.84 3.44
N LEU A 190 -13.26 25.30 3.95
CA LEU A 190 -13.12 24.83 5.33
C LEU A 190 -12.29 25.82 6.16
N ALA A 191 -12.65 25.96 7.42
CA ALA A 191 -11.84 26.67 8.38
C ALA A 191 -10.57 25.86 8.73
N ASP A 192 -9.51 26.54 9.17
CA ASP A 192 -8.23 25.90 9.52
C ASP A 192 -8.37 24.77 10.55
N ILE A 193 -9.27 24.94 11.50
CA ILE A 193 -9.54 23.90 12.50
C ILE A 193 -10.10 22.62 11.85
N GLN A 194 -10.94 22.73 10.83
CA GLN A 194 -11.50 21.60 10.11
C GLN A 194 -10.42 20.91 9.26
N LEU A 195 -9.53 21.68 8.61
CA LEU A 195 -8.38 21.15 7.88
C LEU A 195 -7.45 20.36 8.82
N ARG A 196 -7.18 20.85 10.02
CA ARG A 196 -6.39 20.16 11.05
C ARG A 196 -7.07 18.87 11.53
N ILE A 197 -8.40 18.86 11.71
CA ILE A 197 -9.16 17.67 12.08
C ILE A 197 -9.02 16.60 10.98
N ILE A 198 -9.21 16.96 9.72
CA ILE A 198 -9.09 16.04 8.59
C ILE A 198 -7.67 15.45 8.54
N ALA A 199 -6.63 16.29 8.64
CA ALA A 199 -5.24 15.86 8.62
C ALA A 199 -4.91 14.89 9.77
N LYS A 200 -5.42 15.18 10.97
CA LYS A 200 -5.25 14.32 12.17
C LYS A 200 -5.94 12.97 12.01
N GLU A 201 -7.18 12.94 11.52
CA GLU A 201 -7.89 11.69 11.28
C GLU A 201 -7.25 10.89 10.12
N THR A 202 -6.69 11.55 9.12
CA THR A 202 -5.92 10.90 8.05
C THR A 202 -4.79 10.03 8.61
N LEU A 203 -3.92 10.61 9.43
CA LEU A 203 -2.81 9.86 10.03
C LEU A 203 -3.30 8.80 11.02
N LYS A 204 -4.27 9.15 11.85
CA LYS A 204 -4.79 8.28 12.91
C LYS A 204 -5.44 7.02 12.35
N ILE A 205 -6.31 7.16 11.35
CA ILE A 205 -7.04 6.04 10.76
C ILE A 205 -6.11 5.17 9.91
N SER A 206 -5.26 5.76 9.10
CA SER A 206 -4.31 5.02 8.27
C SER A 206 -3.34 4.19 9.12
N ARG A 207 -2.74 4.81 10.14
CA ARG A 207 -1.83 4.12 11.07
C ARG A 207 -2.55 3.08 11.94
N ARG A 208 -3.83 3.31 12.27
CA ARG A 208 -4.65 2.31 12.96
C ARG A 208 -4.91 1.13 12.05
N SER A 209 -5.38 1.35 10.82
CA SER A 209 -5.62 0.30 9.85
C SER A 209 -4.39 -0.61 9.67
N TYR A 210 -3.20 -0.02 9.54
CA TYR A 210 -1.97 -0.81 9.48
C TYR A 210 -1.74 -1.64 10.75
N ARG A 211 -1.79 -1.04 11.95
CA ARG A 211 -1.52 -1.73 13.22
C ARG A 211 -2.52 -2.84 13.54
N THR A 212 -3.77 -2.67 13.13
CA THR A 212 -4.87 -3.60 13.44
C THR A 212 -5.23 -4.49 12.26
N ARG A 213 -4.41 -4.50 11.20
CA ARG A 213 -4.60 -5.31 9.98
C ARG A 213 -5.93 -5.00 9.29
N GLY A 214 -6.26 -3.70 9.15
CA GLY A 214 -7.40 -3.18 8.42
C GLY A 214 -8.58 -2.72 9.29
N VAL A 215 -8.55 -2.83 10.65
CA VAL A 215 -9.62 -2.28 11.51
C VAL A 215 -9.44 -0.76 11.64
N THR A 216 -10.40 0.00 11.13
CA THR A 216 -10.42 1.46 11.21
C THR A 216 -11.23 1.98 12.41
N ALA A 217 -12.19 1.19 12.90
CA ALA A 217 -13.03 1.53 14.04
C ALA A 217 -12.22 1.73 15.34
N PRO A 218 -12.64 2.65 16.23
CA PRO A 218 -12.05 2.77 17.55
C PRO A 218 -12.13 1.47 18.35
N PRO A 219 -11.15 1.14 19.22
CA PRO A 219 -11.08 -0.16 19.90
C PRO A 219 -12.35 -0.54 20.68
N LYS A 220 -12.99 0.44 21.36
CA LYS A 220 -14.25 0.21 22.08
C LYS A 220 -15.37 -0.22 21.15
N GLN A 221 -15.55 0.46 20.01
CA GLN A 221 -16.57 0.12 19.02
C GLN A 221 -16.26 -1.22 18.34
N ALA A 222 -15.00 -1.50 17.99
CA ALA A 222 -14.59 -2.76 17.42
C ALA A 222 -14.89 -3.94 18.37
N LYS A 223 -14.65 -3.77 19.68
CA LYS A 223 -14.98 -4.77 20.71
C LYS A 223 -16.48 -5.00 20.82
N GLN A 224 -17.29 -3.95 20.91
CA GLN A 224 -18.75 -4.06 20.96
C GLN A 224 -19.32 -4.79 19.74
N ARG A 225 -18.82 -4.48 18.55
CA ARG A 225 -19.29 -5.11 17.30
C ARG A 225 -18.89 -6.59 17.23
N LYS A 226 -17.69 -6.95 17.70
CA LYS A 226 -17.27 -8.36 17.82
C LYS A 226 -18.18 -9.15 18.75
N MET A 227 -18.62 -8.55 19.87
CA MET A 227 -19.59 -9.15 20.79
C MET A 227 -20.99 -9.34 20.16
N LEU A 228 -21.32 -8.55 19.13
CA LEU A 228 -22.57 -8.68 18.37
C LEU A 228 -22.47 -9.72 17.22
N GLY A 229 -21.41 -10.51 17.15
CA GLY A 229 -21.22 -11.57 16.15
C GLY A 229 -21.07 -11.08 14.71
N LYS A 230 -20.83 -9.78 14.49
CA LYS A 230 -20.66 -9.21 13.15
C LYS A 230 -19.26 -9.52 12.59
N SER A 231 -19.20 -10.07 11.38
CA SER A 231 -17.93 -10.33 10.72
C SER A 231 -17.20 -9.04 10.35
N TYR A 232 -15.90 -9.14 10.21
CA TYR A 232 -15.01 -8.04 9.87
C TYR A 232 -15.38 -7.34 8.55
N GLU A 233 -15.81 -8.08 7.56
CA GLU A 233 -16.21 -7.60 6.24
C GLU A 233 -17.48 -6.73 6.27
N GLN A 234 -18.36 -6.95 7.26
CA GLN A 234 -19.59 -6.16 7.43
C GLN A 234 -19.33 -4.74 7.94
N TYR A 235 -18.14 -4.44 8.45
CA TYR A 235 -17.78 -3.10 8.92
C TYR A 235 -17.51 -2.14 7.78
N LEU A 236 -16.91 -2.63 6.70
CA LEU A 236 -16.63 -1.84 5.51
C LEU A 236 -17.90 -1.57 4.69
N SER A 237 -18.92 -2.46 4.77
CA SER A 237 -20.14 -2.32 3.99
C SER A 237 -21.13 -1.27 4.54
N LEU A 238 -21.04 -0.91 5.82
CA LEU A 238 -21.92 0.11 6.41
C LEU A 238 -21.53 1.56 6.05
N ILE A 239 -20.37 1.76 5.45
CA ILE A 239 -19.84 3.07 5.08
C ILE A 239 -20.05 3.36 3.59
N HIS A 240 -20.45 2.37 2.83
CA HIS A 240 -20.76 2.50 1.41
C HIS A 240 -22.23 2.84 1.10
N ILE A 241 -23.00 3.16 2.12
CA ILE A 241 -24.38 3.64 1.94
C ILE A 241 -24.43 5.15 1.84
#